data_a85d078e14585007ce59716e6aa42ebb
#
_entry.id   a85d078e14585007ce59716e6aa42ebb
#
_cell.length_a   1.000
_cell.length_b   1.000
_cell.length_c   1.000
_cell.angle_alpha   90.00
_cell.angle_beta   90.00
_cell.angle_gamma   90.00
#
_symmetry.space_group_name_H-M   'P 1'
#
loop_
_entity.id
_entity.type
_entity.pdbx_description
1 polymer ?
#
loop_
_entity_poly.entity_id
_entity_poly.type
_entity_poly.pdbx_seq_one_letter_code
_entity_poly.pdbx_strand_id
1 'polypeptide(L)'
;MKKILFSCLALLAVSMVSAQTVWTPDLGNGKYKNPVLYADYSDPDVVRVGDDYWMTASSFNCAPGLPVLHSTDLVNWEIVSYVFLNQPPYDWFDKPRHGDGVWAPCIRFHDGWFYIYWGDPDRGVMMSKTQDPRGEWTTPHLVKAAKGIIDTSPLWDEDGKAYLVHGWAGSRAGFKSILSVSEMTPDGMSLIGQDVMIFDGHGEHPTIEGPKFYKRNGWYYVFAPAGGVKTGWQVVLRSRSPWGPYEIKTVLEEGSTGIPGPHQGGWVEDVAGDCWFLHFVDMYAYGRVCHLQPMAWTADDWCTMGVDYDGNGVGEPVKEYRKPASNVKSEIKTPVDSDEFSSRTLGLQWQWHANPQLHWLFTNPSVGEIRLYCRAHDKQWRNLSDNGNLLLQKVNAPDYVATTKLKFSPKYEGDRMGLIMMGHDYATIGLKLQEGKVVVEQTRCIDAMRKGTPEQVVATAAYAPDMEPVEVYFRCKIRQVWNKGEQPRLFCRFSYSKDGKKFQELGEEFEAQAGHWIGAKIGYFVDAEIHKNDGGWMDADWFRVTKK
;
A
#
# COMPACT_ATOMS: atom_id res chain seq x y z
N MET A 1 -58.81 10.20 -38.83
CA MET A 1 -57.61 9.33 -38.99
C MET A 1 -56.53 9.83 -38.02
N LYS A 2 -56.38 9.14 -36.88
CA LYS A 2 -55.36 9.47 -35.86
C LYS A 2 -54.12 8.61 -36.12
N LYS A 3 -53.00 9.24 -36.42
CA LYS A 3 -51.69 8.55 -36.50
C LYS A 3 -51.14 8.43 -35.10
N ILE A 4 -50.98 7.19 -34.63
CA ILE A 4 -50.28 6.83 -33.39
C ILE A 4 -48.79 6.71 -33.75
N LEU A 5 -47.96 7.57 -33.14
CA LEU A 5 -46.50 7.49 -33.18
C LEU A 5 -46.05 6.53 -32.10
N PHE A 6 -45.50 5.39 -32.47
CA PHE A 6 -44.77 4.51 -31.54
C PHE A 6 -43.35 5.03 -31.40
N SER A 7 -43.02 5.56 -30.24
CA SER A 7 -41.62 5.85 -29.83
C SER A 7 -41.03 4.57 -29.25
N CYS A 8 -40.11 3.92 -29.97
CA CYS A 8 -39.26 2.87 -29.41
C CYS A 8 -38.18 3.50 -28.52
N LEU A 9 -38.34 3.43 -27.21
CA LEU A 9 -37.25 3.64 -26.25
C LEU A 9 -36.38 2.38 -26.26
N ALA A 10 -35.23 2.46 -26.90
CA ALA A 10 -34.17 1.44 -26.73
C ALA A 10 -33.53 1.66 -25.37
N LEU A 11 -33.88 0.84 -24.38
CA LEU A 11 -33.09 0.71 -23.14
C LEU A 11 -31.75 0.05 -23.51
N LEU A 12 -30.69 0.83 -23.55
CA LEU A 12 -29.32 0.32 -23.45
C LEU A 12 -29.13 -0.25 -22.06
N ALA A 13 -29.28 -1.55 -21.90
CA ALA A 13 -28.81 -2.26 -20.75
C ALA A 13 -27.28 -2.24 -20.80
N VAL A 14 -26.66 -1.30 -20.08
CA VAL A 14 -25.25 -1.38 -19.74
C VAL A 14 -25.13 -2.57 -18.77
N SER A 15 -24.77 -3.72 -19.30
CA SER A 15 -24.34 -4.84 -18.47
C SER A 15 -23.06 -4.40 -17.77
N MET A 16 -23.16 -4.00 -16.50
CA MET A 16 -22.01 -3.95 -15.61
C MET A 16 -21.47 -5.38 -15.54
N VAL A 17 -20.47 -5.68 -16.33
CA VAL A 17 -19.63 -6.84 -16.11
C VAL A 17 -18.93 -6.54 -14.81
N SER A 18 -19.39 -7.13 -13.70
CA SER A 18 -18.63 -7.16 -12.46
C SER A 18 -17.27 -7.75 -12.81
N ALA A 19 -16.24 -6.91 -12.86
CA ALA A 19 -14.89 -7.36 -13.12
C ALA A 19 -14.55 -8.36 -12.01
N GLN A 20 -14.31 -9.60 -12.39
CA GLN A 20 -13.98 -10.65 -11.43
C GLN A 20 -12.61 -10.33 -10.85
N THR A 21 -12.57 -9.88 -9.59
CA THR A 21 -11.33 -9.50 -8.91
C THR A 21 -10.29 -10.61 -8.95
N VAL A 22 -9.02 -10.26 -9.15
CA VAL A 22 -7.93 -11.24 -9.28
C VAL A 22 -7.60 -11.94 -7.98
N TRP A 23 -7.88 -11.30 -6.85
CA TRP A 23 -7.79 -11.88 -5.51
C TRP A 23 -9.10 -11.68 -4.76
N THR A 24 -9.60 -12.74 -4.15
CA THR A 24 -10.81 -12.72 -3.32
C THR A 24 -10.54 -13.52 -2.05
N PRO A 25 -10.44 -12.87 -0.87
CA PRO A 25 -10.23 -13.56 0.39
C PRO A 25 -11.50 -14.23 0.92
N ASP A 26 -12.68 -13.66 0.66
CA ASP A 26 -13.97 -14.22 1.05
C ASP A 26 -14.32 -15.45 0.22
N LEU A 27 -14.50 -16.60 0.87
CA LEU A 27 -14.80 -17.87 0.22
C LEU A 27 -16.29 -18.07 -0.09
N GLY A 28 -17.17 -17.13 0.30
CA GLY A 28 -18.61 -17.18 0.05
C GLY A 28 -19.38 -18.21 0.90
N ASN A 29 -18.70 -18.92 1.81
CA ASN A 29 -19.26 -20.01 2.63
C ASN A 29 -19.15 -19.72 4.14
N GLY A 30 -19.03 -18.46 4.53
CA GLY A 30 -18.83 -18.04 5.92
C GLY A 30 -17.38 -18.15 6.41
N LYS A 31 -16.44 -18.43 5.51
CA LYS A 31 -15.00 -18.48 5.77
C LYS A 31 -14.24 -17.47 4.91
N TYR A 32 -13.04 -17.16 5.36
CA TYR A 32 -12.06 -16.41 4.59
C TYR A 32 -10.74 -17.17 4.51
N LYS A 33 -9.90 -16.80 3.55
CA LYS A 33 -8.50 -17.22 3.43
C LYS A 33 -7.56 -16.03 3.57
N ASN A 34 -6.41 -16.26 4.19
CA ASN A 34 -5.33 -15.28 4.22
C ASN A 34 -4.48 -15.33 2.94
N PRO A 35 -3.89 -14.17 2.54
CA PRO A 35 -4.08 -12.84 3.11
C PRO A 35 -5.46 -12.24 2.78
N VAL A 36 -6.02 -11.46 3.71
CA VAL A 36 -7.28 -10.72 3.46
C VAL A 36 -7.07 -9.55 2.48
N LEU A 37 -5.84 -9.03 2.37
CA LEU A 37 -5.42 -8.09 1.34
C LEU A 37 -4.12 -8.60 0.73
N TYR A 38 -4.18 -9.07 -0.52
CA TYR A 38 -2.99 -9.50 -1.26
C TYR A 38 -2.35 -8.32 -2.00
N ALA A 39 -2.00 -7.28 -1.24
CA ALA A 39 -1.33 -6.09 -1.75
C ALA A 39 -0.52 -5.45 -0.62
N ASP A 40 0.42 -4.59 -0.99
CA ASP A 40 1.32 -3.90 -0.06
C ASP A 40 0.56 -2.86 0.78
N TYR A 41 -0.01 -3.29 1.90
CA TYR A 41 -0.52 -2.43 2.97
C TYR A 41 0.31 -2.62 4.23
N SER A 42 1.52 -2.07 4.18
CA SER A 42 2.54 -2.18 5.22
C SER A 42 2.07 -1.59 6.55
N ASP A 43 2.43 -2.27 7.64
CA ASP A 43 2.22 -1.77 9.01
C ASP A 43 0.75 -1.40 9.29
N PRO A 44 -0.22 -2.29 9.02
CA PRO A 44 -1.63 -1.97 9.13
C PRO A 44 -2.03 -1.73 10.59
N ASP A 45 -2.94 -0.79 10.79
CA ASP A 45 -3.66 -0.64 12.05
C ASP A 45 -5.15 -0.45 11.78
N VAL A 46 -6.00 -0.91 12.70
CA VAL A 46 -7.45 -1.00 12.51
C VAL A 46 -8.21 -0.55 13.76
N VAL A 47 -9.36 0.09 13.54
CA VAL A 47 -10.31 0.47 14.58
C VAL A 47 -11.73 0.17 14.14
N ARG A 48 -12.60 -0.25 15.07
CA ARG A 48 -14.04 -0.40 14.84
C ARG A 48 -14.82 0.74 15.47
N VAL A 49 -15.77 1.29 14.70
CA VAL A 49 -16.74 2.26 15.19
C VAL A 49 -18.14 1.83 14.70
N GLY A 50 -18.98 1.39 15.61
CA GLY A 50 -20.27 0.79 15.25
C GLY A 50 -20.09 -0.53 14.49
N ASP A 51 -20.66 -0.61 13.30
CA ASP A 51 -20.55 -1.76 12.39
C ASP A 51 -19.40 -1.63 11.38
N ASP A 52 -18.67 -0.52 11.41
CA ASP A 52 -17.63 -0.17 10.43
C ASP A 52 -16.24 -0.39 11.01
N TYR A 53 -15.36 -0.98 10.19
CA TYR A 53 -13.93 -1.13 10.45
C TYR A 53 -13.15 -0.19 9.53
N TRP A 54 -12.20 0.52 10.11
CA TRP A 54 -11.35 1.49 9.43
C TRP A 54 -9.89 1.08 9.60
N MET A 55 -9.18 0.99 8.49
CA MET A 55 -7.77 0.58 8.46
C MET A 55 -6.94 1.66 7.76
N THR A 56 -5.71 1.84 8.22
CA THR A 56 -4.68 2.62 7.54
C THR A 56 -3.38 1.83 7.42
N ALA A 57 -2.47 2.28 6.57
CA ALA A 57 -1.18 1.62 6.33
C ALA A 57 -0.11 2.64 5.93
N SER A 58 1.16 2.25 6.06
CA SER A 58 2.30 3.06 5.62
C SER A 58 2.22 3.38 4.13
N SER A 59 2.59 4.60 3.77
CA SER A 59 2.70 5.04 2.37
C SER A 59 4.09 5.51 1.98
N PHE A 60 4.98 5.66 2.96
CA PHE A 60 6.33 6.20 2.76
C PHE A 60 6.31 7.50 1.98
N ASN A 61 7.04 7.62 0.87
CA ASN A 61 7.05 8.80 0.00
C ASN A 61 5.95 8.84 -1.06
N CYS A 62 5.10 7.79 -1.16
CA CYS A 62 4.08 7.72 -2.20
C CYS A 62 2.92 8.67 -1.93
N ALA A 63 2.43 9.34 -2.97
CA ALA A 63 1.31 10.27 -2.92
C ALA A 63 0.18 9.83 -3.88
N PRO A 64 -1.11 9.88 -3.45
CA PRO A 64 -1.61 10.26 -2.13
C PRO A 64 -1.08 9.34 -1.02
N GLY A 65 -0.98 9.88 0.21
CA GLY A 65 -0.44 9.16 1.35
C GLY A 65 -1.46 8.84 2.44
N LEU A 66 -1.13 7.82 3.25
CA LEU A 66 -1.99 7.24 4.28
C LEU A 66 -3.34 6.78 3.71
N PRO A 67 -3.39 5.63 3.03
CA PRO A 67 -4.64 5.07 2.56
C PRO A 67 -5.57 4.78 3.73
N VAL A 68 -6.85 5.10 3.57
CA VAL A 68 -7.92 4.75 4.49
C VAL A 68 -8.79 3.70 3.81
N LEU A 69 -8.89 2.54 4.43
CA LEU A 69 -9.71 1.45 3.94
C LEU A 69 -10.89 1.22 4.89
N HIS A 70 -12.00 0.77 4.31
CA HIS A 70 -13.24 0.47 5.01
C HIS A 70 -13.66 -0.98 4.79
N SER A 71 -14.20 -1.59 5.85
CA SER A 71 -14.81 -2.91 5.82
C SER A 71 -15.95 -2.97 6.83
N THR A 72 -16.88 -3.91 6.65
CA THR A 72 -17.91 -4.26 7.65
C THR A 72 -17.72 -5.66 8.24
N ASP A 73 -16.62 -6.36 7.86
CA ASP A 73 -16.38 -7.74 8.27
C ASP A 73 -14.90 -8.13 8.39
N LEU A 74 -13.97 -7.15 8.30
CA LEU A 74 -12.52 -7.35 8.35
C LEU A 74 -11.91 -8.17 7.18
N VAL A 75 -12.75 -8.65 6.25
CA VAL A 75 -12.34 -9.52 5.14
C VAL A 75 -12.50 -8.81 3.80
N ASN A 76 -13.62 -8.13 3.62
CA ASN A 76 -13.97 -7.40 2.40
C ASN A 76 -13.63 -5.93 2.55
N TRP A 77 -12.55 -5.48 1.91
CA TRP A 77 -12.00 -4.13 2.06
C TRP A 77 -12.12 -3.31 0.79
N GLU A 78 -12.33 -2.01 0.94
CA GLU A 78 -12.24 -1.01 -0.14
C GLU A 78 -11.43 0.20 0.31
N ILE A 79 -10.67 0.81 -0.60
CA ILE A 79 -10.04 2.11 -0.34
C ILE A 79 -11.13 3.17 -0.45
N VAL A 80 -11.28 4.03 0.56
CA VAL A 80 -12.32 5.05 0.57
C VAL A 80 -11.77 6.47 0.53
N SER A 81 -10.55 6.68 1.00
CA SER A 81 -9.89 8.00 0.98
C SER A 81 -8.38 7.86 1.21
N TYR A 82 -7.73 9.01 1.24
CA TYR A 82 -6.36 9.20 1.70
C TYR A 82 -6.33 10.40 2.65
N VAL A 83 -5.43 10.37 3.63
CA VAL A 83 -5.31 11.47 4.60
C VAL A 83 -4.82 12.76 3.94
N PHE A 84 -3.94 12.64 2.95
CA PHE A 84 -3.46 13.79 2.18
C PHE A 84 -3.14 13.42 0.74
N LEU A 85 -3.33 14.39 -0.16
CA LEU A 85 -2.98 14.25 -1.57
C LEU A 85 -1.49 14.50 -1.81
N ASN A 86 -0.91 15.44 -1.07
CA ASN A 86 0.50 15.83 -1.11
C ASN A 86 1.09 15.73 0.29
N GLN A 87 2.25 15.09 0.40
CA GLN A 87 2.95 14.88 1.67
C GLN A 87 3.78 16.11 2.06
N PRO A 88 3.64 16.63 3.29
CA PRO A 88 4.53 17.65 3.81
C PRO A 88 5.88 17.07 4.29
N PRO A 89 7.00 17.83 4.21
CA PRO A 89 7.12 19.14 3.56
C PRO A 89 7.03 19.03 2.04
N TYR A 90 6.23 19.90 1.44
CA TYR A 90 5.85 19.78 0.02
C TYR A 90 7.04 19.88 -0.93
N ASP A 91 8.02 20.71 -0.61
CA ASP A 91 9.25 20.93 -1.36
C ASP A 91 10.25 19.75 -1.23
N TRP A 92 10.21 19.01 -0.12
CA TRP A 92 11.03 17.82 0.06
C TRP A 92 10.52 16.65 -0.77
N PHE A 93 9.21 16.43 -0.77
CA PHE A 93 8.55 15.33 -1.47
C PHE A 93 8.09 15.69 -2.89
N ASP A 94 8.55 16.80 -3.48
CA ASP A 94 8.38 17.11 -4.91
C ASP A 94 9.20 16.17 -5.82
N LYS A 95 10.12 15.40 -5.22
CA LYS A 95 10.97 14.37 -5.86
C LYS A 95 10.83 13.04 -5.12
N PRO A 96 11.14 11.91 -5.79
CA PRO A 96 11.18 10.61 -5.13
C PRO A 96 12.14 10.60 -3.93
N ARG A 97 11.65 10.18 -2.77
CA ARG A 97 12.37 10.07 -1.50
C ARG A 97 12.19 8.66 -0.95
N HIS A 98 12.61 7.69 -1.75
CA HIS A 98 12.36 6.27 -1.51
C HIS A 98 12.65 5.86 -0.06
N GLY A 99 11.61 5.39 0.63
CA GLY A 99 11.67 4.95 2.01
C GLY A 99 11.56 6.06 3.07
N ASP A 100 11.53 7.35 2.72
CA ASP A 100 11.25 8.44 3.66
C ASP A 100 9.74 8.65 3.85
N GLY A 101 9.35 9.46 4.79
CA GLY A 101 7.99 9.97 4.98
C GLY A 101 7.17 9.18 5.97
N VAL A 102 6.04 8.60 5.55
CA VAL A 102 5.07 7.96 6.44
C VAL A 102 5.46 6.55 6.81
N TRP A 103 5.83 6.34 8.07
CA TRP A 103 6.12 5.03 8.63
C TRP A 103 5.08 4.64 9.67
N ALA A 104 4.64 3.38 9.64
CA ALA A 104 3.80 2.67 10.59
C ALA A 104 2.76 3.52 11.32
N PRO A 105 1.66 3.89 10.65
CA PRO A 105 0.60 4.69 11.25
C PRO A 105 -0.21 3.88 12.28
N CYS A 106 -0.91 4.63 13.13
CA CYS A 106 -1.89 4.10 14.05
C CYS A 106 -3.20 4.89 13.90
N ILE A 107 -4.34 4.19 13.79
CA ILE A 107 -5.67 4.79 13.74
C ILE A 107 -6.41 4.55 15.06
N ARG A 108 -6.99 5.60 15.63
CA ARG A 108 -7.80 5.54 16.85
C ARG A 108 -9.05 6.39 16.70
N PHE A 109 -10.09 6.04 17.46
CA PHE A 109 -11.30 6.83 17.59
C PHE A 109 -11.46 7.31 19.03
N HIS A 110 -11.58 8.63 19.21
CA HIS A 110 -11.74 9.26 20.51
C HIS A 110 -12.60 10.52 20.39
N ASP A 111 -13.59 10.69 21.29
CA ASP A 111 -14.49 11.85 21.37
C ASP A 111 -15.10 12.29 20.03
N GLY A 112 -15.57 11.31 19.23
CA GLY A 112 -16.22 11.57 17.95
C GLY A 112 -15.25 11.87 16.80
N TRP A 113 -13.94 11.74 17.00
CA TRP A 113 -12.91 11.95 16.00
C TRP A 113 -12.09 10.69 15.74
N PHE A 114 -11.78 10.46 14.48
CA PHE A 114 -10.73 9.54 14.05
C PHE A 114 -9.41 10.29 14.04
N TYR A 115 -8.39 9.70 14.62
CA TYR A 115 -7.02 10.19 14.66
C TYR A 115 -6.12 9.20 13.95
N ILE A 116 -5.24 9.68 13.08
CA ILE A 116 -4.13 8.89 12.56
C ILE A 116 -2.84 9.58 12.99
N TYR A 117 -2.01 8.84 13.73
CA TYR A 117 -0.66 9.21 14.10
C TYR A 117 0.34 8.39 13.29
N TRP A 118 1.44 8.99 12.91
CA TRP A 118 2.54 8.29 12.26
C TRP A 118 3.89 8.87 12.64
N GLY A 119 4.96 8.06 12.52
CA GLY A 119 6.32 8.54 12.58
C GLY A 119 6.80 8.97 11.21
N ASP A 120 7.30 10.20 11.10
CA ASP A 120 8.26 10.57 10.06
C ASP A 120 9.64 10.49 10.72
N PRO A 121 10.50 9.50 10.34
CA PRO A 121 11.73 9.23 11.07
C PRO A 121 12.74 10.38 11.04
N ASP A 122 12.59 11.30 10.10
CA ASP A 122 13.45 12.47 9.95
C ASP A 122 12.89 13.75 10.62
N ARG A 123 11.57 13.77 10.94
CA ARG A 123 10.86 14.95 11.45
C ARG A 123 10.20 14.76 12.80
N GLY A 124 9.69 13.54 13.07
CA GLY A 124 9.06 13.21 14.35
C GLY A 124 7.63 12.69 14.25
N VAL A 125 6.85 12.95 15.29
CA VAL A 125 5.48 12.47 15.41
C VAL A 125 4.53 13.41 14.69
N MET A 126 3.81 12.89 13.71
CA MET A 126 2.81 13.59 12.93
C MET A 126 1.40 13.06 13.25
N MET A 127 0.38 13.90 13.07
CA MET A 127 -1.01 13.53 13.29
C MET A 127 -1.94 14.26 12.31
N SER A 128 -3.03 13.58 11.94
CA SER A 128 -4.18 14.16 11.27
C SER A 128 -5.47 13.56 11.84
N LYS A 129 -6.59 14.28 11.78
CA LYS A 129 -7.87 13.80 12.30
C LYS A 129 -9.05 14.22 11.44
N THR A 130 -10.15 13.46 11.55
CA THR A 130 -11.42 13.75 10.89
C THR A 130 -12.60 13.21 11.69
N GLN A 131 -13.81 13.69 11.44
CA GLN A 131 -15.04 13.08 11.94
C GLN A 131 -15.64 12.07 10.95
N ASP A 132 -15.26 12.16 9.67
CA ASP A 132 -15.65 11.21 8.63
C ASP A 132 -14.42 10.69 7.87
N PRO A 133 -14.02 9.44 8.05
CA PRO A 133 -12.85 8.88 7.35
C PRO A 133 -12.98 8.80 5.82
N ARG A 134 -14.20 8.90 5.28
CA ARG A 134 -14.43 9.01 3.84
C ARG A 134 -14.22 10.42 3.29
N GLY A 135 -14.27 11.40 4.17
CA GLY A 135 -14.18 12.83 3.85
C GLY A 135 -12.76 13.38 3.93
N GLU A 136 -12.69 14.69 4.21
CA GLU A 136 -11.43 15.39 4.35
C GLU A 136 -10.83 15.19 5.74
N TRP A 137 -9.52 15.08 5.77
CA TRP A 137 -8.70 15.03 6.97
C TRP A 137 -8.06 16.41 7.22
N THR A 138 -7.80 16.73 8.47
CA THR A 138 -7.06 17.96 8.79
C THR A 138 -5.67 17.93 8.17
N THR A 139 -5.10 19.10 7.88
CA THR A 139 -3.70 19.20 7.48
C THR A 139 -2.80 18.51 8.52
N PRO A 140 -1.81 17.71 8.09
CA PRO A 140 -0.87 17.06 9.01
C PRO A 140 -0.26 18.02 10.01
N HIS A 141 -0.37 17.68 11.31
CA HIS A 141 0.14 18.44 12.43
C HIS A 141 1.38 17.77 13.02
N LEU A 142 2.42 18.54 13.30
CA LEU A 142 3.63 18.07 13.97
C LEU A 142 3.43 18.09 15.49
N VAL A 143 3.15 16.91 16.07
CA VAL A 143 2.91 16.71 17.51
C VAL A 143 4.21 16.86 18.32
N LYS A 144 5.31 16.32 17.79
CA LYS A 144 6.65 16.36 18.41
C LYS A 144 7.72 16.38 17.34
N ALA A 145 8.50 17.45 17.28
CA ALA A 145 9.72 17.45 16.47
C ALA A 145 10.78 16.56 17.12
N ALA A 146 11.20 15.53 16.39
CA ALA A 146 12.22 14.58 16.84
C ALA A 146 12.82 13.84 15.63
N LYS A 147 14.02 13.27 15.81
CA LYS A 147 14.65 12.41 14.83
C LYS A 147 14.70 10.98 15.34
N GLY A 148 14.21 10.04 14.54
CA GLY A 148 14.26 8.62 14.88
C GLY A 148 13.03 8.08 15.60
N ILE A 149 12.04 8.87 15.99
CA ILE A 149 10.76 8.37 16.52
C ILE A 149 9.97 7.74 15.37
N ILE A 150 9.51 6.49 15.58
CA ILE A 150 8.69 5.73 14.63
C ILE A 150 7.57 4.99 15.36
N ASP A 151 6.58 4.50 14.60
CA ASP A 151 5.59 3.52 15.05
C ASP A 151 4.76 4.02 16.24
N THR A 152 4.21 5.20 16.12
CA THR A 152 3.53 5.90 17.20
C THR A 152 2.10 5.40 17.41
N SER A 153 1.69 5.16 18.68
CA SER A 153 0.33 4.75 19.03
C SER A 153 -0.18 5.49 20.26
N PRO A 154 -1.22 6.33 20.13
CA PRO A 154 -1.81 7.05 21.25
C PRO A 154 -2.79 6.16 22.05
N LEU A 155 -2.95 6.51 23.33
CA LEU A 155 -3.97 5.99 24.23
C LEU A 155 -4.54 7.15 25.05
N TRP A 156 -5.85 7.35 25.00
CA TRP A 156 -6.59 8.19 25.94
C TRP A 156 -7.12 7.33 27.09
N ASP A 157 -6.79 7.72 28.30
CA ASP A 157 -7.15 6.97 29.49
C ASP A 157 -8.46 7.51 30.12
N GLU A 158 -9.12 6.68 30.91
CA GLU A 158 -10.37 6.97 31.60
C GLU A 158 -10.23 8.07 32.65
N ASP A 159 -9.01 8.33 33.15
CA ASP A 159 -8.69 9.40 34.10
C ASP A 159 -8.51 10.78 33.44
N GLY A 160 -8.71 10.86 32.11
CA GLY A 160 -8.56 12.07 31.30
C GLY A 160 -7.14 12.38 30.89
N LYS A 161 -6.18 11.52 31.20
CA LYS A 161 -4.81 11.60 30.67
C LYS A 161 -4.70 10.92 29.32
N ALA A 162 -3.65 11.26 28.59
CA ALA A 162 -3.32 10.63 27.35
C ALA A 162 -1.83 10.30 27.28
N TYR A 163 -1.51 9.23 26.57
CA TYR A 163 -0.15 8.70 26.42
C TYR A 163 0.11 8.33 24.98
N LEU A 164 1.40 8.31 24.59
CA LEU A 164 1.83 7.85 23.28
C LEU A 164 3.01 6.90 23.47
N VAL A 165 2.87 5.66 22.99
CA VAL A 165 3.98 4.71 22.88
C VAL A 165 4.60 4.81 21.50
N HIS A 166 5.92 4.59 21.40
CA HIS A 166 6.64 4.60 20.13
C HIS A 166 7.91 3.74 20.16
N GLY A 167 8.41 3.41 18.97
CA GLY A 167 9.72 2.79 18.77
C GLY A 167 10.77 3.78 18.26
N TRP A 168 11.96 3.25 17.90
CA TRP A 168 13.11 4.03 17.45
C TRP A 168 13.75 3.44 16.19
N ALA A 169 13.94 4.27 15.18
CA ALA A 169 14.65 3.92 13.95
C ALA A 169 16.16 3.99 14.13
N GLY A 170 16.83 2.84 14.13
CA GLY A 170 18.28 2.78 14.27
C GLY A 170 19.05 3.58 13.22
N SER A 171 18.51 3.67 12.01
CA SER A 171 19.10 4.45 10.91
C SER A 171 19.09 5.97 11.13
N ARG A 172 18.30 6.48 12.10
CA ARG A 172 18.17 7.91 12.43
C ARG A 172 18.60 8.23 13.85
N ALA A 173 18.18 7.41 14.82
CA ALA A 173 18.50 7.60 16.24
C ALA A 173 19.88 7.06 16.63
N GLY A 174 20.44 6.12 15.86
CA GLY A 174 21.67 5.42 16.20
C GLY A 174 21.48 4.22 17.14
N PHE A 175 20.26 3.95 17.58
CA PHE A 175 19.84 2.77 18.35
C PHE A 175 18.44 2.33 17.95
N LYS A 176 18.07 1.10 18.26
CA LYS A 176 16.75 0.48 18.00
C LYS A 176 16.40 -0.48 19.14
N SER A 177 15.33 -1.25 19.00
CA SER A 177 14.90 -2.28 19.95
C SER A 177 14.52 -1.73 21.34
N ILE A 178 14.15 -0.45 21.42
CA ILE A 178 13.66 0.24 22.60
C ILE A 178 12.23 0.69 22.37
N LEU A 179 11.34 0.46 23.34
CA LEU A 179 10.02 1.05 23.39
C LEU A 179 9.95 2.13 24.46
N SER A 180 9.38 3.25 24.12
CA SER A 180 9.23 4.42 25.01
C SER A 180 7.78 4.90 25.07
N VAL A 181 7.39 5.48 26.19
CA VAL A 181 6.10 6.15 26.40
C VAL A 181 6.34 7.61 26.77
N SER A 182 5.57 8.48 26.18
CA SER A 182 5.45 9.90 26.57
C SER A 182 4.03 10.19 27.04
N GLU A 183 3.88 11.12 27.99
CA GLU A 183 2.59 11.73 28.25
C GLU A 183 2.20 12.64 27.09
N MET A 184 0.92 12.65 26.75
CA MET A 184 0.35 13.45 25.67
C MET A 184 -0.70 14.41 26.21
N THR A 185 -0.84 15.59 25.63
CA THR A 185 -1.96 16.48 25.96
C THR A 185 -3.29 15.78 25.66
N PRO A 186 -4.36 15.99 26.49
CA PRO A 186 -5.65 15.32 26.29
C PRO A 186 -6.28 15.56 24.90
N ASP A 187 -5.98 16.69 24.26
CA ASP A 187 -6.42 17.01 22.90
C ASP A 187 -5.62 16.26 21.80
N GLY A 188 -4.56 15.53 22.19
CA GLY A 188 -3.72 14.77 21.29
C GLY A 188 -2.72 15.59 20.46
N MET A 189 -2.59 16.88 20.73
CA MET A 189 -1.84 17.78 19.84
C MET A 189 -0.36 17.93 20.20
N SER A 190 0.07 17.48 21.39
CA SER A 190 1.47 17.64 21.85
C SER A 190 1.89 16.54 22.80
N LEU A 191 3.17 16.18 22.80
CA LEU A 191 3.77 15.35 23.84
C LEU A 191 4.33 16.23 24.95
N ILE A 192 4.17 15.76 26.19
CA ILE A 192 4.56 16.46 27.42
C ILE A 192 5.73 15.71 28.07
N GLY A 193 6.72 16.45 28.54
CA GLY A 193 7.84 15.89 29.30
C GLY A 193 8.84 15.13 28.43
N GLN A 194 9.49 14.16 29.07
CA GLN A 194 10.50 13.31 28.43
C GLN A 194 9.97 11.91 28.19
N ASP A 195 10.53 11.24 27.16
CA ASP A 195 10.25 9.85 26.87
C ASP A 195 10.75 8.98 28.02
N VAL A 196 9.91 8.05 28.46
CA VAL A 196 10.26 7.03 29.46
C VAL A 196 10.44 5.70 28.73
N MET A 197 11.63 5.11 28.84
CA MET A 197 11.87 3.77 28.33
C MET A 197 11.06 2.76 29.16
N ILE A 198 10.16 2.03 28.50
CA ILE A 198 9.33 1.01 29.14
C ILE A 198 9.80 -0.41 28.90
N PHE A 199 10.59 -0.61 27.83
CA PHE A 199 11.13 -1.92 27.49
C PHE A 199 12.41 -1.82 26.68
N ASP A 200 13.40 -2.67 27.01
CA ASP A 200 14.62 -2.89 26.25
C ASP A 200 14.64 -4.32 25.68
N GLY A 201 14.52 -4.42 24.37
CA GLY A 201 14.46 -5.68 23.64
C GLY A 201 15.80 -6.21 23.12
N HIS A 202 16.93 -5.57 23.40
CA HIS A 202 18.23 -5.97 22.84
C HIS A 202 18.63 -7.42 23.17
N GLY A 203 18.17 -7.98 24.29
CA GLY A 203 18.44 -9.35 24.68
C GLY A 203 17.58 -10.37 23.94
N GLU A 204 16.32 -10.50 24.36
CA GLU A 204 15.44 -11.60 23.94
C GLU A 204 14.51 -11.22 22.78
N HIS A 205 14.25 -9.93 22.57
CA HIS A 205 13.32 -9.42 21.55
C HIS A 205 13.98 -8.39 20.62
N PRO A 206 15.08 -8.75 19.93
CA PRO A 206 15.79 -7.82 19.05
C PRO A 206 14.86 -7.29 17.95
N THR A 207 15.07 -6.02 17.58
CA THR A 207 14.22 -5.32 16.60
C THR A 207 12.75 -5.26 17.06
N ILE A 208 12.49 -5.17 18.38
CA ILE A 208 11.15 -4.84 18.85
C ILE A 208 10.80 -3.42 18.40
N GLU A 209 9.65 -3.27 17.74
CA GLU A 209 9.16 -2.02 17.14
C GLU A 209 7.64 -2.10 16.99
N GLY A 210 6.99 -1.21 16.24
CA GLY A 210 5.56 -1.29 15.90
C GLY A 210 4.59 -1.31 17.07
N PRO A 211 4.85 -0.63 18.21
CA PRO A 211 4.00 -0.79 19.38
C PRO A 211 2.59 -0.23 19.13
N LYS A 212 1.55 -0.97 19.59
CA LYS A 212 0.18 -0.52 19.65
C LYS A 212 -0.30 -0.52 21.09
N PHE A 213 -0.83 0.63 21.56
CA PHE A 213 -1.18 0.86 22.94
C PHE A 213 -2.68 0.65 23.19
N TYR A 214 -3.01 -0.18 24.18
CA TYR A 214 -4.38 -0.51 24.56
C TYR A 214 -4.55 -0.53 26.08
N LYS A 215 -5.79 -0.42 26.56
CA LYS A 215 -6.16 -0.64 27.97
C LYS A 215 -7.34 -1.61 28.05
N ARG A 216 -7.25 -2.59 28.95
CA ARG A 216 -8.32 -3.57 29.20
C ARG A 216 -8.21 -4.10 30.63
N ASN A 217 -9.34 -4.19 31.35
CA ASN A 217 -9.39 -4.72 32.73
C ASN A 217 -8.37 -4.08 33.68
N GLY A 218 -8.09 -2.79 33.53
CA GLY A 218 -7.13 -2.06 34.34
C GLY A 218 -5.65 -2.41 34.07
N TRP A 219 -5.37 -3.15 32.98
CA TRP A 219 -4.04 -3.35 32.44
C TRP A 219 -3.79 -2.44 31.23
N TYR A 220 -2.58 -1.89 31.14
CA TYR A 220 -2.04 -1.29 29.95
C TYR A 220 -1.32 -2.36 29.15
N TYR A 221 -1.63 -2.45 27.87
CA TYR A 221 -1.04 -3.42 26.95
C TYR A 221 -0.28 -2.71 25.84
N VAL A 222 0.92 -3.19 25.54
CA VAL A 222 1.67 -2.81 24.35
C VAL A 222 1.84 -4.06 23.48
N PHE A 223 1.21 -4.07 22.32
CA PHE A 223 1.36 -5.12 21.32
C PHE A 223 2.49 -4.73 20.39
N ALA A 224 3.54 -5.53 20.29
CA ALA A 224 4.69 -5.19 19.48
C ALA A 224 5.29 -6.42 18.80
N PRO A 225 5.68 -6.34 17.51
CA PRO A 225 6.49 -7.38 16.87
C PRO A 225 7.94 -7.27 17.26
N ALA A 226 8.65 -8.39 17.22
CA ALA A 226 10.09 -8.49 17.40
C ALA A 226 10.70 -9.45 16.35
N GLY A 227 12.03 -9.55 16.25
CA GLY A 227 12.70 -10.47 15.33
C GLY A 227 12.79 -10.01 13.88
N GLY A 228 12.20 -8.85 13.56
CA GLY A 228 12.22 -8.24 12.21
C GLY A 228 11.16 -8.80 11.26
N VAL A 229 10.99 -8.14 10.11
CA VAL A 229 9.84 -8.31 9.19
C VAL A 229 9.73 -9.69 8.51
N LYS A 230 10.84 -10.43 8.39
CA LYS A 230 10.86 -11.72 7.66
C LYS A 230 10.58 -12.92 8.54
N THR A 231 11.08 -12.90 9.78
CA THR A 231 11.10 -14.04 10.68
C THR A 231 10.63 -13.65 12.08
N GLY A 232 9.88 -12.57 12.20
CA GLY A 232 9.45 -12.01 13.46
C GLY A 232 8.37 -12.83 14.17
N TRP A 233 8.09 -12.42 15.37
CA TRP A 233 6.99 -12.90 16.21
C TRP A 233 6.31 -11.73 16.87
N GLN A 234 5.08 -11.94 17.32
CA GLN A 234 4.31 -10.94 18.05
C GLN A 234 4.45 -11.17 19.55
N VAL A 235 4.82 -10.11 20.27
CA VAL A 235 4.78 -10.09 21.73
C VAL A 235 3.70 -9.14 22.23
N VAL A 236 3.26 -9.39 23.46
CA VAL A 236 2.37 -8.51 24.22
C VAL A 236 3.05 -8.21 25.55
N LEU A 237 3.19 -6.92 25.83
CA LEU A 237 3.63 -6.42 27.12
C LEU A 237 2.42 -5.95 27.91
N ARG A 238 2.37 -6.15 29.23
CA ARG A 238 1.31 -5.62 30.10
C ARG A 238 1.84 -5.05 31.40
N SER A 239 1.18 -4.02 31.90
CA SER A 239 1.48 -3.40 33.20
C SER A 239 0.24 -2.81 33.83
N ARG A 240 0.27 -2.56 35.15
CA ARG A 240 -0.77 -1.78 35.87
C ARG A 240 -0.54 -0.27 35.77
N SER A 241 0.54 0.14 35.19
CA SER A 241 0.90 1.54 34.99
C SER A 241 1.39 1.76 33.55
N PRO A 242 1.06 2.90 32.89
CA PRO A 242 1.58 3.20 31.55
C PRO A 242 3.11 3.28 31.52
N TRP A 243 3.73 3.50 32.67
CA TRP A 243 5.17 3.66 32.84
C TRP A 243 5.90 2.33 33.16
N GLY A 244 5.18 1.24 33.31
CA GLY A 244 5.71 -0.06 33.72
C GLY A 244 5.79 -0.25 35.26
N PRO A 245 6.52 -1.29 35.73
CA PRO A 245 7.23 -2.27 34.90
C PRO A 245 6.29 -3.16 34.09
N TYR A 246 6.72 -3.59 32.92
CA TYR A 246 5.94 -4.45 32.03
C TYR A 246 6.40 -5.91 32.12
N GLU A 247 5.44 -6.82 32.18
CA GLU A 247 5.60 -8.25 31.90
C GLU A 247 5.46 -8.47 30.40
N ILE A 248 6.14 -9.46 29.82
CA ILE A 248 6.12 -9.75 28.39
C ILE A 248 5.82 -11.22 28.10
N LYS A 249 5.07 -11.48 27.01
CA LYS A 249 4.78 -12.83 26.51
C LYS A 249 4.75 -12.83 24.98
N THR A 250 5.35 -13.86 24.35
CA THR A 250 5.13 -14.16 22.93
C THR A 250 3.73 -14.76 22.75
N VAL A 251 2.97 -14.28 21.76
CA VAL A 251 1.55 -14.64 21.55
C VAL A 251 1.24 -15.13 20.15
N LEU A 252 2.14 -14.93 19.17
CA LEU A 252 2.01 -15.41 17.80
C LEU A 252 3.40 -15.57 17.17
N GLU A 253 3.63 -16.72 16.54
CA GLU A 253 4.83 -17.00 15.75
C GLU A 253 4.49 -17.88 14.53
N GLU A 254 5.43 -18.08 13.59
CA GLU A 254 5.22 -18.88 12.37
C GLU A 254 4.73 -20.31 12.70
N GLY A 255 5.35 -20.93 13.70
CA GLY A 255 5.05 -22.30 14.11
C GLY A 255 5.17 -23.30 12.97
N SER A 256 4.20 -24.21 12.87
CA SER A 256 4.16 -25.29 11.87
C SER A 256 3.53 -24.88 10.53
N THR A 257 2.93 -23.70 10.44
CA THR A 257 2.03 -23.33 9.32
C THR A 257 2.75 -23.00 8.02
N GLY A 258 4.02 -22.59 8.11
CA GLY A 258 4.81 -22.11 6.96
C GLY A 258 4.32 -20.77 6.41
N ILE A 259 3.52 -20.03 7.21
CA ILE A 259 3.24 -18.61 6.96
C ILE A 259 4.36 -17.84 7.65
N PRO A 260 5.14 -17.01 6.92
CA PRO A 260 6.25 -16.28 7.52
C PRO A 260 5.84 -15.45 8.73
N GLY A 261 6.79 -15.11 9.59
CA GLY A 261 6.57 -14.46 10.86
C GLY A 261 5.67 -13.23 10.77
N PRO A 262 4.72 -13.08 11.70
CA PRO A 262 3.84 -11.92 11.79
C PRO A 262 4.64 -10.67 12.14
N HIS A 263 4.23 -9.53 11.60
CA HIS A 263 4.83 -8.25 11.94
C HIS A 263 3.79 -7.15 11.92
N GLN A 264 3.91 -6.18 12.79
CA GLN A 264 3.04 -5.01 13.01
C GLN A 264 1.56 -5.22 12.69
N GLY A 265 0.69 -4.97 13.65
CA GLY A 265 -0.73 -5.11 13.47
C GLY A 265 -1.55 -4.50 14.59
N GLY A 266 -2.86 -4.47 14.42
CA GLY A 266 -3.84 -3.95 15.37
C GLY A 266 -4.82 -5.02 15.86
N TRP A 267 -5.18 -4.93 17.14
CA TRP A 267 -6.27 -5.68 17.73
C TRP A 267 -7.58 -4.95 17.57
N VAL A 268 -8.64 -5.69 17.26
CA VAL A 268 -10.01 -5.17 17.14
C VAL A 268 -11.01 -6.24 17.57
N GLU A 269 -12.15 -5.83 18.11
CA GLU A 269 -13.29 -6.71 18.42
C GLU A 269 -14.34 -6.61 17.33
N ASP A 270 -14.97 -7.75 16.98
CA ASP A 270 -16.14 -7.73 16.09
C ASP A 270 -17.44 -7.39 16.86
N VAL A 271 -18.55 -7.36 16.15
CA VAL A 271 -19.86 -6.99 16.73
C VAL A 271 -20.39 -8.01 17.75
N ALA A 272 -19.87 -9.23 17.75
CA ALA A 272 -20.18 -10.26 18.74
C ALA A 272 -19.22 -10.23 19.95
N GLY A 273 -18.18 -9.40 19.92
CA GLY A 273 -17.14 -9.33 20.93
C GLY A 273 -16.01 -10.34 20.75
N ASP A 274 -15.98 -11.04 19.61
CA ASP A 274 -14.84 -11.88 19.26
C ASP A 274 -13.65 -11.00 18.86
N CYS A 275 -12.44 -11.36 19.31
CA CYS A 275 -11.23 -10.59 19.08
C CYS A 275 -10.50 -11.05 17.82
N TRP A 276 -9.92 -10.10 17.13
CA TRP A 276 -9.19 -10.31 15.88
C TRP A 276 -7.89 -9.50 15.88
N PHE A 277 -6.86 -10.04 15.26
CA PHE A 277 -5.57 -9.37 15.05
C PHE A 277 -5.27 -9.26 13.57
N LEU A 278 -5.26 -8.04 13.05
CA LEU A 278 -4.91 -7.72 11.66
C LEU A 278 -3.44 -7.32 11.62
N HIS A 279 -2.62 -8.05 10.88
CA HIS A 279 -1.17 -7.82 10.78
C HIS A 279 -0.68 -8.02 9.35
N PHE A 280 0.58 -7.71 9.06
CA PHE A 280 1.16 -8.05 7.78
C PHE A 280 2.13 -9.24 7.84
N VAL A 281 2.38 -9.80 6.66
CA VAL A 281 3.44 -10.75 6.33
C VAL A 281 4.25 -10.19 5.17
N ASP A 282 5.59 -10.18 5.27
CA ASP A 282 6.48 -9.70 4.21
C ASP A 282 6.56 -10.74 3.09
N MET A 283 6.02 -10.39 1.92
CA MET A 283 6.01 -11.19 0.70
C MET A 283 6.95 -10.63 -0.37
N TYR A 284 7.99 -9.93 0.06
CA TYR A 284 9.06 -9.37 -0.76
C TYR A 284 8.56 -8.47 -1.90
N ALA A 285 8.66 -8.90 -3.19
CA ALA A 285 8.21 -8.08 -4.33
C ALA A 285 6.70 -7.81 -4.33
N TYR A 286 5.90 -8.65 -3.68
CA TYR A 286 4.47 -8.40 -3.48
C TYR A 286 4.19 -7.39 -2.36
N GLY A 287 5.23 -7.01 -1.60
CA GLY A 287 5.13 -6.12 -0.45
C GLY A 287 4.61 -6.82 0.80
N ARG A 288 4.07 -6.05 1.70
CA ARG A 288 3.59 -6.47 3.01
C ARG A 288 2.09 -6.68 2.97
N VAL A 289 1.68 -7.93 2.78
CA VAL A 289 0.28 -8.34 2.61
C VAL A 289 -0.40 -8.53 3.97
N CYS A 290 -1.70 -8.17 4.08
CA CYS A 290 -2.40 -8.22 5.35
C CYS A 290 -3.05 -9.58 5.61
N HIS A 291 -2.79 -10.11 6.80
CA HIS A 291 -3.40 -11.33 7.34
C HIS A 291 -4.33 -10.98 8.52
N LEU A 292 -5.41 -11.72 8.65
CA LEU A 292 -6.33 -11.63 9.77
C LEU A 292 -6.23 -12.92 10.59
N GLN A 293 -6.03 -12.78 11.92
CA GLN A 293 -5.95 -13.90 12.85
C GLN A 293 -7.10 -13.83 13.87
N PRO A 294 -7.70 -14.97 14.25
CA PRO A 294 -8.50 -15.00 15.48
C PRO A 294 -7.60 -14.67 16.67
N MET A 295 -8.15 -14.07 17.70
CA MET A 295 -7.46 -13.77 18.96
C MET A 295 -8.39 -14.12 20.12
N ALA A 296 -7.83 -14.65 21.20
CA ALA A 296 -8.57 -14.96 22.41
C ALA A 296 -7.84 -14.47 23.65
N TRP A 297 -8.57 -13.83 24.56
CA TRP A 297 -8.08 -13.50 25.90
C TRP A 297 -8.19 -14.70 26.82
N THR A 298 -7.16 -14.95 27.60
CA THR A 298 -7.10 -16.00 28.62
C THR A 298 -7.63 -15.48 29.97
N ALA A 299 -7.95 -16.39 30.89
CA ALA A 299 -8.53 -16.03 32.18
C ALA A 299 -7.58 -15.21 33.08
N ASP A 300 -6.30 -15.25 32.81
CA ASP A 300 -5.24 -14.50 33.50
C ASP A 300 -4.86 -13.18 32.78
N ASP A 301 -5.74 -12.68 31.91
CA ASP A 301 -5.57 -11.43 31.17
C ASP A 301 -4.36 -11.42 30.22
N TRP A 302 -3.92 -12.57 29.72
CA TRP A 302 -3.05 -12.68 28.54
C TRP A 302 -3.90 -12.95 27.28
N CYS A 303 -3.27 -12.98 26.13
CA CYS A 303 -3.93 -13.38 24.90
C CYS A 303 -3.09 -14.40 24.10
N THR A 304 -3.79 -15.09 23.20
CA THR A 304 -3.21 -15.91 22.14
C THR A 304 -3.75 -15.40 20.80
N MET A 305 -2.89 -15.17 19.83
CA MET A 305 -3.26 -14.74 18.46
C MET A 305 -3.06 -15.91 17.49
N GLY A 306 -3.97 -16.09 16.52
CA GLY A 306 -3.99 -17.31 15.71
C GLY A 306 -4.58 -18.50 16.47
N VAL A 307 -4.09 -19.69 16.17
CA VAL A 307 -4.51 -20.94 16.82
C VAL A 307 -3.29 -21.63 17.44
N ASP A 308 -3.38 -21.94 18.72
CA ASP A 308 -2.38 -22.72 19.43
C ASP A 308 -2.61 -24.22 19.13
N TYR A 309 -1.87 -24.75 18.16
CA TYR A 309 -2.05 -26.15 17.70
C TYR A 309 -1.35 -27.18 18.57
N ASP A 310 -0.32 -26.81 19.29
CA ASP A 310 0.51 -27.72 20.10
C ASP A 310 0.34 -27.52 21.62
N GLY A 311 -0.43 -26.53 22.03
CA GLY A 311 -0.76 -26.26 23.44
C GLY A 311 0.36 -25.58 24.22
N ASN A 312 1.31 -24.93 23.54
CA ASN A 312 2.44 -24.23 24.18
C ASN A 312 2.07 -22.82 24.68
N GLY A 313 0.87 -22.34 24.37
CA GLY A 313 0.37 -21.01 24.75
C GLY A 313 0.77 -19.89 23.78
N VAL A 314 1.39 -20.23 22.63
CA VAL A 314 1.70 -19.32 21.53
C VAL A 314 0.85 -19.72 20.34
N GLY A 315 0.18 -18.76 19.70
CA GLY A 315 -0.62 -19.05 18.52
C GLY A 315 0.21 -19.12 17.23
N GLU A 316 -0.35 -19.78 16.23
CA GLU A 316 0.18 -19.88 14.88
C GLU A 316 -0.79 -19.28 13.88
N PRO A 317 -0.32 -18.66 12.77
CA PRO A 317 -1.20 -18.04 11.78
C PRO A 317 -2.14 -19.04 11.10
N VAL A 318 -3.39 -18.64 10.87
CA VAL A 318 -4.36 -19.45 10.11
C VAL A 318 -4.26 -19.17 8.61
N LYS A 319 -4.41 -20.21 7.78
CA LYS A 319 -4.55 -20.09 6.32
C LYS A 319 -5.98 -19.75 5.92
N GLU A 320 -6.94 -20.40 6.58
CA GLU A 320 -8.38 -20.19 6.44
C GLU A 320 -9.03 -20.21 7.82
N TYR A 321 -10.08 -19.41 7.99
CA TYR A 321 -10.84 -19.39 9.24
C TYR A 321 -12.29 -18.94 8.99
N ARG A 322 -13.15 -19.03 10.01
CA ARG A 322 -14.49 -18.42 9.96
C ARG A 322 -14.38 -16.90 9.86
N LYS A 323 -15.31 -16.28 9.18
CA LYS A 323 -15.36 -14.81 9.12
C LYS A 323 -15.73 -14.23 10.49
N PRO A 324 -15.26 -13.00 10.80
CA PRO A 324 -15.79 -12.21 11.90
C PRO A 324 -17.30 -12.04 11.81
N ALA A 325 -17.95 -11.87 12.95
CA ALA A 325 -19.36 -11.54 13.00
C ALA A 325 -19.63 -10.15 12.43
N SER A 326 -20.71 -9.99 11.68
CA SER A 326 -21.13 -8.72 11.11
C SER A 326 -22.66 -8.59 11.19
N ASN A 327 -23.15 -7.40 11.58
CA ASN A 327 -24.58 -7.06 11.53
C ASN A 327 -25.01 -6.66 10.11
N VAL A 328 -24.05 -6.39 9.22
CA VAL A 328 -24.27 -5.95 7.84
C VAL A 328 -23.96 -7.11 6.90
N LYS A 329 -24.87 -7.36 5.95
CA LYS A 329 -24.58 -8.31 4.87
C LYS A 329 -23.46 -7.75 4.02
N SER A 330 -22.26 -8.32 4.15
CA SER A 330 -21.10 -7.90 3.39
C SER A 330 -21.24 -8.33 1.92
N GLU A 331 -20.94 -7.41 1.01
CA GLU A 331 -20.67 -7.73 -0.38
C GLU A 331 -19.21 -8.13 -0.52
N ILE A 332 -18.90 -9.05 -1.44
CA ILE A 332 -17.51 -9.41 -1.74
C ILE A 332 -16.85 -8.20 -2.40
N LYS A 333 -15.90 -7.61 -1.70
CA LYS A 333 -15.15 -6.42 -2.13
C LYS A 333 -13.65 -6.64 -1.97
N THR A 334 -12.89 -6.04 -2.85
CA THR A 334 -11.43 -5.87 -2.75
C THR A 334 -11.09 -4.49 -3.27
N PRO A 335 -9.93 -3.91 -2.90
CA PRO A 335 -9.46 -2.68 -3.52
C PRO A 335 -9.49 -2.80 -5.05
N VAL A 336 -9.99 -1.75 -5.71
CA VAL A 336 -10.11 -1.68 -7.16
C VAL A 336 -8.72 -1.78 -7.80
N ASP A 337 -8.62 -2.48 -8.93
CA ASP A 337 -7.38 -2.72 -9.67
C ASP A 337 -7.44 -2.29 -11.15
N SER A 338 -8.63 -2.17 -11.69
CA SER A 338 -8.88 -1.76 -13.08
C SER A 338 -9.45 -0.34 -13.11
N ASP A 339 -9.22 0.39 -14.22
CA ASP A 339 -9.71 1.75 -14.40
C ASP A 339 -10.06 2.00 -15.88
N GLU A 340 -11.26 2.48 -16.13
CA GLU A 340 -11.74 2.88 -17.44
C GLU A 340 -11.58 4.40 -17.68
N PHE A 341 -10.94 5.11 -16.75
CA PHE A 341 -10.67 6.56 -16.77
C PHE A 341 -11.86 7.46 -17.13
N SER A 342 -13.06 6.99 -16.84
CA SER A 342 -14.32 7.68 -17.13
C SER A 342 -14.71 8.73 -16.06
N SER A 343 -13.93 8.85 -15.00
CA SER A 343 -14.13 9.81 -13.91
C SER A 343 -13.33 11.11 -14.12
N ARG A 344 -13.76 12.19 -13.45
CA ARG A 344 -12.98 13.43 -13.35
C ARG A 344 -11.74 13.31 -12.46
N THR A 345 -11.69 12.28 -11.63
CA THR A 345 -10.58 11.99 -10.70
C THR A 345 -10.04 10.60 -10.99
N LEU A 346 -8.76 10.39 -10.72
CA LEU A 346 -8.17 9.06 -10.75
C LEU A 346 -8.84 8.15 -9.72
N GLY A 347 -8.89 6.85 -10.01
CA GLY A 347 -9.23 5.82 -9.04
C GLY A 347 -8.25 5.83 -7.85
N LEU A 348 -8.74 5.47 -6.66
CA LEU A 348 -7.94 5.50 -5.42
C LEU A 348 -6.80 4.47 -5.38
N GLN A 349 -6.74 3.53 -6.33
CA GLN A 349 -5.62 2.59 -6.47
C GLN A 349 -4.34 3.23 -6.99
N TRP A 350 -4.42 4.40 -7.61
CA TRP A 350 -3.29 5.07 -8.24
C TRP A 350 -2.49 5.92 -7.25
N GLN A 351 -1.18 5.82 -7.33
CA GLN A 351 -0.23 6.60 -6.55
C GLN A 351 0.94 7.07 -7.42
N TRP A 352 1.52 8.20 -7.04
CA TRP A 352 2.73 8.76 -7.61
C TRP A 352 3.95 8.42 -6.75
N HIS A 353 5.14 8.48 -7.35
CA HIS A 353 6.42 8.32 -6.64
C HIS A 353 6.86 9.55 -5.82
N ALA A 354 6.20 10.68 -6.03
CA ALA A 354 6.43 11.95 -5.35
C ALA A 354 5.11 12.73 -5.29
N ASN A 355 5.12 13.89 -4.66
CA ASN A 355 3.97 14.80 -4.68
C ASN A 355 3.60 15.16 -6.11
N PRO A 356 2.37 14.88 -6.56
CA PRO A 356 1.97 15.14 -7.93
C PRO A 356 1.95 16.63 -8.24
N GLN A 357 2.43 16.97 -9.43
CA GLN A 357 2.31 18.30 -10.00
C GLN A 357 1.05 18.37 -10.87
N LEU A 358 0.32 19.48 -10.83
CA LEU A 358 -0.94 19.65 -11.56
C LEU A 358 -0.85 19.37 -13.07
N HIS A 359 0.33 19.52 -13.65
CA HIS A 359 0.57 19.34 -15.08
C HIS A 359 1.09 17.94 -15.46
N TRP A 360 1.16 16.99 -14.51
CA TRP A 360 1.58 15.63 -14.83
C TRP A 360 0.49 14.82 -15.51
N LEU A 361 -0.79 15.10 -15.16
CA LEU A 361 -1.93 14.34 -15.66
C LEU A 361 -3.13 15.24 -15.89
N PHE A 362 -3.86 14.93 -16.97
CA PHE A 362 -5.17 15.50 -17.25
C PHE A 362 -6.18 14.38 -17.47
N THR A 363 -7.33 14.46 -16.83
CA THR A 363 -8.46 13.56 -17.08
C THR A 363 -9.34 14.12 -18.18
N ASN A 364 -9.83 13.25 -19.07
CA ASN A 364 -10.81 13.58 -20.09
C ASN A 364 -12.00 12.62 -20.02
N PRO A 365 -12.88 12.77 -19.03
CA PRO A 365 -13.98 11.82 -18.78
C PRO A 365 -15.02 11.79 -19.93
N SER A 366 -15.04 12.79 -20.79
CA SER A 366 -15.98 12.81 -21.94
C SER A 366 -15.64 11.75 -22.99
N VAL A 367 -14.39 11.31 -23.06
CA VAL A 367 -13.92 10.23 -23.94
C VAL A 367 -13.41 9.02 -23.16
N GLY A 368 -13.33 9.11 -21.83
CA GLY A 368 -12.82 8.02 -20.99
C GLY A 368 -11.31 7.85 -21.07
N GLU A 369 -10.54 8.94 -21.04
CA GLU A 369 -9.09 8.91 -21.17
C GLU A 369 -8.39 9.76 -20.11
N ILE A 370 -7.15 9.41 -19.81
CA ILE A 370 -6.20 10.28 -19.12
C ILE A 370 -5.03 10.61 -20.04
N ARG A 371 -4.47 11.80 -19.88
CA ARG A 371 -3.28 12.25 -20.63
C ARG A 371 -2.11 12.53 -19.71
N LEU A 372 -0.94 11.98 -20.06
CA LEU A 372 0.35 12.27 -19.45
C LEU A 372 1.32 12.81 -20.50
N TYR A 373 2.04 13.90 -20.19
CA TYR A 373 3.02 14.51 -21.11
C TYR A 373 4.42 13.95 -20.87
N CYS A 374 5.11 13.64 -21.98
CA CYS A 374 6.54 13.33 -21.97
C CYS A 374 7.33 14.56 -21.47
N ARG A 375 8.12 14.38 -20.44
CA ARG A 375 8.87 15.44 -19.78
C ARG A 375 10.33 15.05 -19.67
N ALA A 376 11.19 15.99 -20.02
CA ALA A 376 12.60 15.83 -19.78
C ALA A 376 12.91 15.86 -18.28
N HIS A 377 13.84 15.04 -17.89
CA HIS A 377 14.41 14.95 -16.56
C HIS A 377 15.41 16.09 -16.29
N ASP A 378 15.70 16.30 -15.03
CA ASP A 378 16.72 17.25 -14.62
C ASP A 378 18.15 16.72 -14.87
N LYS A 379 19.15 17.58 -14.68
CA LYS A 379 20.56 17.21 -14.94
C LYS A 379 21.12 16.14 -14.01
N GLN A 380 20.45 15.87 -12.89
CA GLN A 380 20.89 14.89 -11.89
C GLN A 380 20.20 13.54 -12.06
N TRP A 381 19.31 13.45 -13.02
CA TRP A 381 18.56 12.24 -13.33
C TRP A 381 19.50 11.08 -13.71
N ARG A 382 19.22 9.90 -13.20
CA ARG A 382 20.01 8.69 -13.42
C ARG A 382 19.26 7.65 -14.25
N ASN A 383 17.98 7.46 -13.91
CA ASN A 383 17.07 6.50 -14.53
C ASN A 383 15.63 6.78 -14.04
N LEU A 384 14.62 5.99 -14.49
CA LEU A 384 13.20 6.21 -14.15
C LEU A 384 12.90 6.12 -12.65
N SER A 385 13.78 5.57 -11.79
CA SER A 385 13.56 5.61 -10.34
C SER A 385 13.59 7.04 -9.76
N ASP A 386 14.20 7.98 -10.47
CA ASP A 386 14.25 9.39 -10.09
C ASP A 386 13.03 10.19 -10.60
N ASN A 387 12.11 9.56 -11.38
CA ASN A 387 10.91 10.21 -11.89
C ASN A 387 9.80 10.22 -10.86
N GLY A 388 9.35 11.41 -10.46
CA GLY A 388 8.16 11.57 -9.60
C GLY A 388 6.84 11.26 -10.30
N ASN A 389 6.79 11.47 -11.64
CA ASN A 389 5.59 11.34 -12.47
C ASN A 389 5.31 9.90 -12.96
N LEU A 390 5.79 8.89 -12.27
CA LEU A 390 5.35 7.51 -12.47
C LEU A 390 3.98 7.31 -11.82
N LEU A 391 2.97 6.95 -12.62
CA LEU A 391 1.61 6.68 -12.14
C LEU A 391 1.45 5.18 -11.94
N LEU A 392 1.43 4.73 -10.70
CA LEU A 392 1.59 3.33 -10.34
C LEU A 392 0.47 2.84 -9.41
N GLN A 393 0.21 1.52 -9.43
CA GLN A 393 -0.61 0.85 -8.45
C GLN A 393 0.11 -0.39 -7.89
N LYS A 394 -0.35 -0.88 -6.74
CA LYS A 394 0.21 -2.05 -6.06
C LYS A 394 -0.03 -3.32 -6.86
N VAL A 395 0.89 -4.27 -6.78
CA VAL A 395 0.63 -5.66 -7.20
C VAL A 395 -0.35 -6.27 -6.20
N ASN A 396 -1.45 -6.90 -6.68
CA ASN A 396 -2.60 -7.23 -5.84
C ASN A 396 -3.07 -8.70 -5.94
N ALA A 397 -2.26 -9.56 -6.56
CA ALA A 397 -2.49 -11.01 -6.59
C ALA A 397 -1.21 -11.75 -6.98
N PRO A 398 -1.10 -13.08 -6.68
CA PRO A 398 0.07 -13.88 -7.06
C PRO A 398 0.24 -14.01 -8.57
N ASP A 399 -0.87 -14.22 -9.30
CA ASP A 399 -0.90 -14.43 -10.74
C ASP A 399 -2.03 -13.62 -11.36
N TYR A 400 -1.72 -12.78 -12.35
CA TYR A 400 -2.72 -12.05 -13.13
C TYR A 400 -2.14 -11.47 -14.42
N VAL A 401 -3.01 -10.89 -15.21
CA VAL A 401 -2.65 -10.17 -16.44
C VAL A 401 -3.13 -8.74 -16.34
N ALA A 402 -2.21 -7.78 -16.42
CA ALA A 402 -2.52 -6.36 -16.61
C ALA A 402 -2.44 -6.03 -18.10
N THR A 403 -3.47 -5.39 -18.64
CA THR A 403 -3.54 -4.95 -20.04
C THR A 403 -4.03 -3.52 -20.10
N THR A 404 -3.46 -2.72 -20.99
CA THR A 404 -3.87 -1.32 -21.21
C THR A 404 -3.90 -1.00 -22.69
N LYS A 405 -4.77 -0.07 -23.08
CA LYS A 405 -4.79 0.54 -24.40
C LYS A 405 -4.27 1.96 -24.29
N LEU A 406 -3.27 2.29 -25.09
CA LEU A 406 -2.59 3.58 -25.07
C LEU A 406 -2.53 4.17 -26.49
N LYS A 407 -2.48 5.49 -26.56
CA LYS A 407 -2.18 6.24 -27.77
C LYS A 407 -0.95 7.10 -27.53
N PHE A 408 0.07 6.94 -28.34
CA PHE A 408 1.30 7.72 -28.30
C PHE A 408 1.31 8.80 -29.37
N SER A 409 1.57 10.03 -28.97
CA SER A 409 1.71 11.20 -29.83
C SER A 409 3.10 11.81 -29.60
N PRO A 410 4.15 11.24 -30.20
CA PRO A 410 5.52 11.74 -30.04
C PRO A 410 5.72 13.07 -30.77
N LYS A 411 6.62 13.90 -30.31
CA LYS A 411 7.01 15.16 -30.96
C LYS A 411 8.51 15.30 -31.19
N TYR A 412 9.31 14.74 -30.28
CA TYR A 412 10.76 14.89 -30.32
C TYR A 412 11.45 13.55 -30.16
N GLU A 413 12.62 13.43 -30.78
CA GLU A 413 13.50 12.29 -30.56
C GLU A 413 13.68 12.02 -29.07
N GLY A 414 13.57 10.76 -28.67
CA GLY A 414 13.64 10.32 -27.28
C GLY A 414 12.34 10.40 -26.49
N ASP A 415 11.25 11.01 -27.03
CA ASP A 415 9.94 10.88 -26.40
C ASP A 415 9.57 9.41 -26.28
N ARG A 416 9.15 8.97 -25.07
CA ARG A 416 8.78 7.58 -24.81
C ARG A 416 7.70 7.45 -23.74
N MET A 417 6.96 6.37 -23.82
CA MET A 417 5.88 6.05 -22.88
C MET A 417 5.61 4.55 -22.83
N GLY A 418 4.95 4.09 -21.76
CA GLY A 418 4.50 2.69 -21.69
C GLY A 418 4.16 2.21 -20.29
N LEU A 419 4.28 0.90 -20.11
CA LEU A 419 4.15 0.22 -18.82
C LEU A 419 5.50 0.03 -18.15
N ILE A 420 5.51 0.14 -16.82
CA ILE A 420 6.65 -0.13 -15.97
C ILE A 420 6.25 -1.07 -14.82
N MET A 421 7.12 -2.05 -14.52
CA MET A 421 7.13 -2.77 -13.25
C MET A 421 8.28 -2.22 -12.43
N MET A 422 7.97 -1.55 -11.32
CA MET A 422 8.90 -0.72 -10.55
C MET A 422 9.14 -1.26 -9.15
N GLY A 423 10.39 -1.43 -8.79
CA GLY A 423 10.92 -1.73 -7.45
C GLY A 423 12.32 -1.15 -7.30
N HIS A 424 13.22 -1.79 -6.57
CA HIS A 424 14.66 -1.44 -6.57
C HIS A 424 15.27 -1.56 -7.97
N ASP A 425 14.83 -2.56 -8.70
CA ASP A 425 15.05 -2.77 -10.12
C ASP A 425 13.74 -2.47 -10.84
N TYR A 426 13.80 -2.18 -12.13
CA TYR A 426 12.61 -2.06 -12.95
C TYR A 426 12.79 -2.61 -14.36
N ALA A 427 11.66 -2.92 -14.99
CA ALA A 427 11.59 -3.17 -16.41
C ALA A 427 10.39 -2.45 -17.03
N THR A 428 10.53 -2.07 -18.28
CA THR A 428 9.47 -1.39 -19.04
C THR A 428 9.14 -2.13 -20.32
N ILE A 429 7.95 -1.89 -20.85
CA ILE A 429 7.62 -2.04 -22.27
C ILE A 429 7.00 -0.73 -22.74
N GLY A 430 7.53 -0.16 -23.81
CA GLY A 430 7.06 1.15 -24.25
C GLY A 430 7.24 1.40 -25.74
N LEU A 431 6.64 2.50 -26.22
CA LEU A 431 6.94 3.10 -27.50
C LEU A 431 7.94 4.24 -27.30
N LYS A 432 8.87 4.36 -28.23
CA LYS A 432 9.88 5.43 -28.29
C LYS A 432 9.98 5.99 -29.68
N LEU A 433 10.11 7.32 -29.83
CA LEU A 433 10.52 7.95 -31.08
C LEU A 433 12.03 7.86 -31.21
N GLN A 434 12.47 7.21 -32.28
CA GLN A 434 13.89 7.01 -32.60
C GLN A 434 14.12 7.12 -34.11
N GLU A 435 15.02 8.04 -34.54
CA GLU A 435 15.34 8.26 -35.95
C GLU A 435 14.11 8.55 -36.82
N GLY A 436 13.19 9.37 -36.29
CA GLY A 436 11.93 9.74 -36.95
C GLY A 436 10.90 8.62 -37.08
N LYS A 437 11.09 7.47 -36.42
CA LYS A 437 10.20 6.31 -36.44
C LYS A 437 9.82 5.91 -35.02
N VAL A 438 8.65 5.31 -34.89
CA VAL A 438 8.24 4.75 -33.59
C VAL A 438 8.70 3.29 -33.50
N VAL A 439 9.44 2.98 -32.45
CA VAL A 439 9.83 1.62 -32.10
C VAL A 439 9.12 1.18 -30.82
N VAL A 440 8.91 -0.12 -30.67
CA VAL A 440 8.53 -0.72 -29.37
C VAL A 440 9.79 -1.31 -28.76
N GLU A 441 10.04 -1.00 -27.50
CA GLU A 441 11.21 -1.50 -26.79
C GLU A 441 10.86 -2.06 -25.41
N GLN A 442 11.62 -3.07 -24.99
CA GLN A 442 11.71 -3.48 -23.59
C GLN A 442 13.03 -2.98 -23.04
N THR A 443 12.97 -2.32 -21.88
CA THR A 443 14.18 -1.94 -21.14
C THR A 443 14.17 -2.59 -19.76
N ARG A 444 15.35 -2.67 -19.13
CA ARG A 444 15.51 -3.01 -17.72
C ARG A 444 16.58 -2.16 -17.07
N CYS A 445 16.46 -1.96 -15.77
CA CYS A 445 17.46 -1.28 -14.97
C CYS A 445 17.65 -2.05 -13.66
N ILE A 446 18.81 -2.69 -13.51
CA ILE A 446 19.20 -3.43 -12.31
C ILE A 446 19.95 -2.51 -11.37
N ASP A 447 19.69 -2.56 -10.05
CA ASP A 447 20.20 -1.61 -9.06
C ASP A 447 19.84 -0.14 -9.36
N ALA A 448 18.68 0.07 -10.00
CA ALA A 448 18.23 1.40 -10.44
C ALA A 448 18.16 2.39 -9.28
N MET A 449 17.43 2.02 -8.23
CA MET A 449 17.20 2.88 -7.08
C MET A 449 18.43 3.01 -6.19
N ARG A 450 19.16 1.92 -5.96
CA ARG A 450 20.30 1.88 -5.01
C ARG A 450 21.56 2.49 -5.59
N LYS A 451 21.93 2.11 -6.81
CA LYS A 451 23.21 2.54 -7.44
C LYS A 451 23.01 3.58 -8.54
N GLY A 452 21.77 3.82 -9.00
CA GLY A 452 21.51 4.73 -10.11
C GLY A 452 22.13 4.23 -11.41
N THR A 453 22.13 2.91 -11.64
CA THR A 453 22.68 2.34 -12.87
C THR A 453 21.90 2.82 -14.09
N PRO A 454 22.54 2.92 -15.26
CA PRO A 454 21.87 3.27 -16.50
C PRO A 454 20.92 2.14 -16.95
N GLU A 455 19.86 2.53 -17.61
CA GLU A 455 18.90 1.63 -18.23
C GLU A 455 19.53 0.86 -19.40
N GLN A 456 19.11 -0.38 -19.60
CA GLN A 456 19.56 -1.26 -20.68
C GLN A 456 18.38 -1.61 -21.58
N VAL A 457 18.53 -1.41 -22.88
CA VAL A 457 17.59 -1.91 -23.89
C VAL A 457 17.80 -3.42 -24.02
N VAL A 458 16.73 -4.20 -23.77
CA VAL A 458 16.73 -5.66 -23.86
C VAL A 458 16.33 -6.13 -25.25
N ALA A 459 15.31 -5.49 -25.82
CA ALA A 459 14.79 -5.81 -27.15
C ALA A 459 14.11 -4.60 -27.77
N THR A 460 14.19 -4.51 -29.09
CA THR A 460 13.55 -3.45 -29.88
C THR A 460 12.93 -4.06 -31.15
N ALA A 461 11.78 -3.55 -31.55
CA ALA A 461 11.13 -3.89 -32.82
C ALA A 461 10.51 -2.64 -33.48
N ALA A 462 10.45 -2.61 -34.80
CA ALA A 462 9.77 -1.52 -35.53
C ALA A 462 8.28 -1.53 -35.24
N TYR A 463 7.70 -0.35 -34.97
CA TYR A 463 6.26 -0.22 -34.67
C TYR A 463 5.52 0.61 -35.72
N ALA A 464 5.93 1.87 -35.95
CA ALA A 464 5.35 2.75 -36.96
C ALA A 464 6.46 3.47 -37.76
N PRO A 465 6.20 3.78 -39.06
CA PRO A 465 7.23 4.30 -39.94
C PRO A 465 7.53 5.80 -39.78
N ASP A 466 6.71 6.52 -39.03
CA ASP A 466 6.74 7.97 -38.87
C ASP A 466 6.31 8.40 -37.45
N MET A 467 6.15 9.71 -37.25
CA MET A 467 5.80 10.34 -35.98
C MET A 467 4.30 10.52 -35.77
N GLU A 468 3.45 10.01 -36.68
CA GLU A 468 2.02 10.16 -36.52
C GLU A 468 1.53 9.44 -35.24
N PRO A 469 0.47 9.96 -34.59
CA PRO A 469 -0.06 9.32 -33.40
C PRO A 469 -0.46 7.86 -33.63
N VAL A 470 0.00 6.96 -32.78
CA VAL A 470 -0.23 5.51 -32.91
C VAL A 470 -0.88 4.92 -31.67
N GLU A 471 -1.81 3.97 -31.89
CA GLU A 471 -2.38 3.17 -30.81
C GLU A 471 -1.54 1.92 -30.56
N VAL A 472 -1.50 1.49 -29.29
CA VAL A 472 -0.85 0.26 -28.86
C VAL A 472 -1.58 -0.35 -27.68
N TYR A 473 -1.59 -1.68 -27.62
CA TYR A 473 -2.02 -2.42 -26.44
C TYR A 473 -0.77 -3.04 -25.80
N PHE A 474 -0.52 -2.71 -24.52
CA PHE A 474 0.50 -3.36 -23.73
C PHE A 474 -0.11 -4.35 -22.75
N ARG A 475 0.62 -5.41 -22.50
CA ARG A 475 0.26 -6.45 -21.55
C ARG A 475 1.46 -6.86 -20.73
N CYS A 476 1.25 -6.97 -19.40
CA CYS A 476 2.19 -7.58 -18.47
C CYS A 476 1.51 -8.81 -17.85
N LYS A 477 2.09 -10.00 -18.05
CA LYS A 477 1.71 -11.22 -17.33
C LYS A 477 2.55 -11.32 -16.07
N ILE A 478 1.88 -11.36 -14.92
CA ILE A 478 2.51 -11.52 -13.61
C ILE A 478 2.37 -12.97 -13.17
N ARG A 479 3.44 -13.52 -12.60
CA ARG A 479 3.51 -14.91 -12.15
C ARG A 479 4.33 -15.01 -10.88
N GLN A 480 3.77 -15.71 -9.89
CA GLN A 480 4.47 -16.05 -8.67
C GLN A 480 5.22 -17.39 -8.80
N VAL A 481 6.40 -17.44 -8.20
CA VAL A 481 7.08 -18.69 -7.86
C VAL A 481 7.39 -18.64 -6.37
N TRP A 482 6.84 -19.59 -5.63
CA TRP A 482 7.03 -19.67 -4.20
C TRP A 482 7.29 -21.10 -3.75
N ASN A 483 8.48 -21.35 -3.22
CA ASN A 483 8.87 -22.62 -2.62
C ASN A 483 8.84 -22.50 -1.09
N LYS A 484 8.52 -23.61 -0.41
CA LYS A 484 8.51 -23.63 1.06
C LYS A 484 9.87 -23.21 1.63
N GLY A 485 9.86 -22.26 2.55
CA GLY A 485 11.08 -21.74 3.20
C GLY A 485 11.85 -20.68 2.42
N GLU A 486 11.35 -20.29 1.22
CA GLU A 486 11.91 -19.21 0.42
C GLU A 486 10.96 -17.99 0.43
N GLN A 487 11.49 -16.83 0.08
CA GLN A 487 10.65 -15.67 -0.22
C GLN A 487 9.97 -15.86 -1.59
N PRO A 488 8.72 -15.42 -1.76
CA PRO A 488 8.05 -15.50 -3.06
C PRO A 488 8.75 -14.60 -4.08
N ARG A 489 8.90 -15.11 -5.30
CA ARG A 489 9.48 -14.39 -6.44
C ARG A 489 8.38 -13.98 -7.39
N LEU A 490 8.45 -12.75 -7.91
CA LEU A 490 7.52 -12.17 -8.86
C LEU A 490 8.18 -12.06 -10.23
N PHE A 491 7.58 -12.67 -11.24
CA PHE A 491 8.05 -12.61 -12.61
C PHE A 491 7.06 -11.87 -13.51
N CYS A 492 7.59 -11.04 -14.40
CA CYS A 492 6.86 -10.27 -15.39
C CYS A 492 7.25 -10.66 -16.80
N ARG A 493 6.26 -10.88 -17.66
CA ARG A 493 6.45 -11.07 -19.09
C ARG A 493 5.65 -10.03 -19.85
N PHE A 494 6.35 -9.22 -20.66
CA PHE A 494 5.75 -8.14 -21.44
C PHE A 494 5.39 -8.59 -22.85
N SER A 495 4.32 -8.02 -23.38
CA SER A 495 3.90 -8.17 -24.77
C SER A 495 3.14 -6.95 -25.26
N TYR A 496 3.09 -6.77 -26.58
CA TYR A 496 2.36 -5.70 -27.23
C TYR A 496 1.47 -6.21 -28.35
N SER A 497 0.49 -5.42 -28.72
CA SER A 497 -0.42 -5.70 -29.84
C SER A 497 -0.84 -4.40 -30.52
N LYS A 498 -1.07 -4.47 -31.85
CA LYS A 498 -1.65 -3.36 -32.65
C LYS A 498 -3.18 -3.39 -32.69
N ASP A 499 -3.80 -4.53 -32.41
CA ASP A 499 -5.24 -4.77 -32.56
C ASP A 499 -5.94 -5.20 -31.26
N GLY A 500 -5.19 -5.32 -30.16
CA GLY A 500 -5.69 -5.78 -28.87
C GLY A 500 -6.06 -7.29 -28.83
N LYS A 501 -5.86 -8.02 -29.91
CA LYS A 501 -6.22 -9.44 -30.04
C LYS A 501 -5.00 -10.35 -30.12
N LYS A 502 -4.06 -10.03 -31.00
CA LYS A 502 -2.82 -10.79 -31.19
C LYS A 502 -1.67 -10.10 -30.47
N PHE A 503 -1.25 -10.67 -29.35
CA PHE A 503 -0.12 -10.17 -28.57
C PHE A 503 1.18 -10.87 -28.95
N GLN A 504 2.21 -10.08 -29.17
CA GLN A 504 3.57 -10.51 -29.43
C GLN A 504 4.42 -10.23 -28.20
N GLU A 505 5.08 -11.24 -27.65
CA GLU A 505 6.06 -11.06 -26.57
C GLU A 505 7.27 -10.30 -27.11
N LEU A 506 7.86 -9.45 -26.26
CA LEU A 506 9.06 -8.71 -26.56
C LEU A 506 10.06 -8.83 -25.40
N GLY A 507 11.29 -9.19 -25.74
CA GLY A 507 12.39 -9.27 -24.80
C GLY A 507 12.33 -10.48 -23.87
N GLU A 508 12.80 -10.27 -22.63
CA GLU A 508 13.03 -11.31 -21.63
C GLU A 508 12.02 -11.23 -20.46
N GLU A 509 11.85 -12.35 -19.75
CA GLU A 509 11.14 -12.36 -18.48
C GLU A 509 11.97 -11.59 -17.44
N PHE A 510 11.31 -10.73 -16.68
CA PHE A 510 11.91 -9.91 -15.64
C PHE A 510 11.48 -10.39 -14.26
N GLU A 511 12.43 -10.60 -13.35
CA GLU A 511 12.18 -10.85 -11.94
C GLU A 511 12.12 -9.53 -11.19
N ALA A 512 10.92 -9.13 -10.76
CA ALA A 512 10.71 -7.89 -10.03
C ALA A 512 11.24 -7.97 -8.60
N GLN A 513 11.81 -6.88 -8.13
CA GLN A 513 12.29 -6.69 -6.77
C GLN A 513 11.31 -5.82 -5.97
N ALA A 514 11.29 -5.95 -4.65
CA ALA A 514 10.65 -4.96 -3.80
C ALA A 514 11.25 -3.57 -4.01
N GLY A 515 10.52 -2.52 -3.69
CA GLY A 515 11.04 -1.17 -3.53
C GLY A 515 11.65 -0.96 -2.14
N HIS A 516 11.93 0.31 -1.77
CA HIS A 516 12.42 0.62 -0.43
C HIS A 516 11.26 0.64 0.56
N TRP A 517 11.14 -0.40 1.37
CA TRP A 517 10.05 -0.68 2.32
C TRP A 517 8.67 -0.95 1.70
N ILE A 518 8.53 -0.97 0.40
CA ILE A 518 7.28 -1.20 -0.33
C ILE A 518 7.42 -2.38 -1.29
N GLY A 519 6.30 -2.96 -1.70
CA GLY A 519 6.24 -3.92 -2.79
C GLY A 519 6.55 -3.29 -4.15
N ALA A 520 6.75 -4.13 -5.16
CA ALA A 520 6.77 -3.68 -6.54
C ALA A 520 5.42 -3.07 -6.93
N LYS A 521 5.45 -2.14 -7.87
CA LYS A 521 4.26 -1.47 -8.42
C LYS A 521 4.24 -1.56 -9.93
N ILE A 522 3.04 -1.62 -10.51
CA ILE A 522 2.83 -1.60 -11.96
C ILE A 522 2.08 -0.35 -12.37
N GLY A 523 2.40 0.22 -13.51
CA GLY A 523 1.66 1.37 -14.03
C GLY A 523 2.35 2.02 -15.21
N TYR A 524 2.21 3.33 -15.30
CA TYR A 524 2.64 4.11 -16.46
C TYR A 524 3.91 4.91 -16.19
N PHE A 525 4.73 5.02 -17.23
CA PHE A 525 5.78 6.00 -17.34
C PHE A 525 5.63 6.82 -18.62
N VAL A 526 6.03 8.06 -18.56
CA VAL A 526 6.26 8.96 -19.69
C VAL A 526 7.59 9.68 -19.47
N ASP A 527 8.36 9.85 -20.52
CA ASP A 527 9.71 10.39 -20.41
C ASP A 527 10.14 11.10 -21.70
N ALA A 528 11.09 12.02 -21.61
CA ALA A 528 11.67 12.71 -22.75
C ALA A 528 13.13 13.07 -22.46
N GLU A 529 13.98 12.96 -23.47
CA GLU A 529 15.41 13.32 -23.35
C GLU A 529 15.62 14.84 -23.38
N ILE A 530 14.74 15.59 -24.05
CA ILE A 530 14.91 17.01 -24.33
C ILE A 530 13.75 17.83 -23.78
N HIS A 531 14.05 18.87 -23.01
CA HIS A 531 13.03 19.83 -22.57
C HIS A 531 12.62 20.75 -23.72
N LYS A 532 11.31 20.77 -24.00
CA LYS A 532 10.68 21.62 -25.00
C LYS A 532 9.41 22.25 -24.43
N ASN A 533 8.96 23.35 -25.06
CA ASN A 533 7.75 24.06 -24.61
C ASN A 533 6.46 23.29 -24.94
N ASP A 534 6.51 22.29 -25.82
CA ASP A 534 5.37 21.50 -26.26
C ASP A 534 5.82 20.06 -26.54
N GLY A 535 5.82 19.21 -25.50
CA GLY A 535 6.28 17.82 -25.56
C GLY A 535 5.25 16.87 -26.17
N GLY A 536 5.69 15.66 -26.52
CA GLY A 536 4.81 14.54 -26.85
C GLY A 536 3.98 14.10 -25.65
N TRP A 537 3.00 13.21 -25.88
CA TRP A 537 2.15 12.72 -24.79
C TRP A 537 1.65 11.29 -25.03
N MET A 538 1.16 10.71 -23.95
CA MET A 538 0.44 9.45 -23.92
C MET A 538 -1.02 9.73 -23.51
N ASP A 539 -1.99 9.20 -24.25
CA ASP A 539 -3.36 9.03 -23.79
C ASP A 539 -3.57 7.57 -23.39
N ALA A 540 -4.14 7.32 -22.20
CA ALA A 540 -4.54 6.00 -21.76
C ALA A 540 -6.07 5.90 -21.71
N ASP A 541 -6.61 4.92 -22.46
CA ASP A 541 -8.04 4.65 -22.59
C ASP A 541 -8.55 3.84 -21.37
N TRP A 542 -7.82 2.79 -21.00
CA TRP A 542 -8.14 1.96 -19.84
C TRP A 542 -6.93 1.17 -19.35
N PHE A 543 -7.01 0.73 -18.09
CA PHE A 543 -6.12 -0.25 -17.47
C PHE A 543 -6.97 -1.37 -16.87
N ARG A 544 -6.79 -2.59 -17.32
CA ARG A 544 -7.60 -3.74 -16.90
C ARG A 544 -6.73 -4.86 -16.35
N VAL A 545 -7.12 -5.34 -15.17
CA VAL A 545 -6.51 -6.46 -14.47
C VAL A 545 -7.47 -7.65 -14.55
N THR A 546 -6.98 -8.79 -15.01
CA THR A 546 -7.79 -10.00 -15.21
C THR A 546 -7.07 -11.23 -14.70
N LYS A 547 -7.83 -12.23 -14.30
CA LYS A 547 -7.27 -13.57 -14.00
C LYS A 547 -6.55 -14.12 -15.22
N LYS A 548 -5.49 -14.89 -14.96
CA LYS A 548 -4.68 -15.57 -15.99
C LYS A 548 -5.48 -16.67 -16.68
#